data_afd71d87fcbeab510782bbd2c1e2315e
#
_entry.id   afd71d87fcbeab510782bbd2c1e2315e
#
_cell.length_a   1.000
_cell.length_b   1.000
_cell.length_c   1.000
_cell.angle_alpha   90.00
_cell.angle_beta   90.00
_cell.angle_gamma   90.00
#
_symmetry.space_group_name_H-M   'P 1'
#
loop_
_entity.id
_entity.type
_entity.pdbx_description
1 polymer ?
#
loop_
_entity_poly.entity_id
_entity_poly.type
_entity_poly.pdbx_seq_one_letter_code
_entity_poly.pdbx_strand_id
1 'polypeptide(L)'
;MSNLYDSEDIKKLGKVSAGAPEAWKTFLAFDKAALADGAIPKKYKELMALAVALTTQCPYCLAIHKEAAIKAGVTPEELSETVFIAAALRAGAAVTHGTHLVE
;
A
#
# COMPACT_ATOMS: atom_id res chain seq x y z
N MET A 1 -14.72 17.05 16.97
CA MET A 1 -13.50 16.21 16.98
C MET A 1 -13.13 15.86 15.56
N SER A 2 -11.88 16.09 15.19
CA SER A 2 -11.42 15.76 13.84
C SER A 2 -11.13 14.26 13.72
N ASN A 3 -11.38 13.73 12.52
CA ASN A 3 -11.04 12.37 12.21
C ASN A 3 -9.54 12.24 11.99
N LEU A 4 -8.96 11.09 12.37
CA LEU A 4 -7.55 10.80 12.09
C LEU A 4 -7.33 10.54 10.60
N TYR A 5 -8.38 10.13 9.88
CA TYR A 5 -8.32 9.99 8.45
C TYR A 5 -9.26 10.99 7.77
N ASP A 6 -8.66 11.76 6.86
CA ASP A 6 -9.39 12.64 5.96
C ASP A 6 -8.61 12.63 4.64
N SER A 7 -9.28 12.32 3.53
CA SER A 7 -8.62 12.23 2.22
C SER A 7 -7.91 13.54 1.84
N GLU A 8 -8.36 14.67 2.36
CA GLU A 8 -7.72 15.96 2.11
C GLU A 8 -6.35 16.09 2.80
N ASP A 9 -6.10 15.30 3.85
CA ASP A 9 -4.85 15.35 4.58
C ASP A 9 -3.64 14.93 3.72
N ILE A 10 -3.87 14.18 2.65
CA ILE A 10 -2.81 13.85 1.68
C ILE A 10 -2.14 15.12 1.15
N LYS A 11 -2.90 16.20 1.02
CA LYS A 11 -2.37 17.48 0.53
C LYS A 11 -1.35 18.08 1.48
N LYS A 12 -1.35 17.65 2.73
CA LYS A 12 -0.38 18.11 3.74
C LYS A 12 1.00 17.48 3.58
N LEU A 13 1.14 16.51 2.68
CA LEU A 13 2.46 15.92 2.39
C LEU A 13 3.47 16.99 1.95
N GLY A 14 3.00 18.06 1.31
CA GLY A 14 3.87 19.19 0.96
C GLY A 14 4.54 19.82 2.17
N LYS A 15 3.84 19.88 3.30
CA LYS A 15 4.40 20.43 4.55
C LYS A 15 5.40 19.47 5.18
N VAL A 16 5.11 18.17 5.10
CA VAL A 16 6.03 17.14 5.59
C VAL A 16 7.32 17.17 4.78
N SER A 17 7.20 17.23 3.45
CA SER A 17 8.37 17.26 2.57
C SER A 17 9.20 18.52 2.77
N ALA A 18 8.55 19.67 2.97
CA ALA A 18 9.24 20.93 3.20
C ALA A 18 10.01 20.93 4.53
N GLY A 19 9.52 20.19 5.54
CA GLY A 19 10.17 20.07 6.82
C GLY A 19 11.44 19.22 6.81
N ALA A 20 11.60 18.34 5.82
CA ALA A 20 12.76 17.43 5.71
C ALA A 20 13.04 17.16 4.23
N PRO A 21 13.49 18.17 3.46
CA PRO A 21 13.57 18.06 2.02
C PRO A 21 14.51 16.96 1.51
N GLU A 22 15.63 16.73 2.17
CA GLU A 22 16.57 15.69 1.73
C GLU A 22 16.03 14.29 2.00
N ALA A 23 15.40 14.08 3.15
CA ALA A 23 14.76 12.79 3.47
C ALA A 23 13.62 12.52 2.50
N TRP A 24 12.82 13.52 2.19
CA TRP A 24 11.72 13.41 1.24
C TRP A 24 12.23 13.04 -0.16
N LYS A 25 13.28 13.70 -0.60
CA LYS A 25 13.88 13.46 -1.91
C LYS A 25 14.37 12.01 -2.05
N THR A 26 15.08 11.51 -1.04
CA THR A 26 15.58 10.13 -1.06
C THR A 26 14.44 9.12 -0.94
N PHE A 27 13.44 9.41 -0.14
CA PHE A 27 12.24 8.56 -0.05
C PHE A 27 11.51 8.47 -1.38
N LEU A 28 11.28 9.60 -2.04
CA LEU A 28 10.62 9.63 -3.35
C LEU A 28 11.39 8.84 -4.40
N ALA A 29 12.71 8.98 -4.43
CA ALA A 29 13.55 8.25 -5.37
C ALA A 29 13.46 6.75 -5.12
N PHE A 30 13.48 6.33 -3.87
CA PHE A 30 13.34 4.93 -3.49
C PHE A 30 11.97 4.39 -3.88
N ASP A 31 10.90 5.11 -3.53
CA ASP A 31 9.53 4.70 -3.82
C ASP A 31 9.30 4.54 -5.33
N LYS A 32 9.76 5.51 -6.10
CA LYS A 32 9.64 5.50 -7.56
C LYS A 32 10.39 4.32 -8.17
N ALA A 33 11.60 4.06 -7.70
CA ALA A 33 12.40 2.94 -8.19
C ALA A 33 11.76 1.60 -7.83
N ALA A 34 11.22 1.49 -6.62
CA ALA A 34 10.58 0.25 -6.15
C ALA A 34 9.34 -0.08 -6.99
N LEU A 35 8.57 0.91 -7.40
CA LEU A 35 7.30 0.72 -8.11
C LEU A 35 7.42 0.78 -9.63
N ALA A 36 8.61 1.06 -10.17
CA ALA A 36 8.81 1.11 -11.62
C ALA A 36 8.74 -0.27 -12.24
N ASP A 37 8.40 -0.33 -13.54
CA ASP A 37 8.46 -1.58 -14.28
C ASP A 37 9.84 -2.22 -14.16
N GLY A 38 9.85 -3.52 -13.94
CA GLY A 38 11.07 -4.29 -13.82
C GLY A 38 10.76 -5.74 -14.13
N ALA A 39 11.42 -6.67 -13.43
CA ALA A 39 11.10 -8.09 -13.54
C ALA A 39 9.63 -8.34 -13.21
N ILE A 40 9.08 -7.53 -12.31
CA ILE A 40 7.64 -7.52 -12.01
C ILE A 40 7.03 -6.33 -12.73
N PRO A 41 6.06 -6.55 -13.62
CA PRO A 41 5.38 -5.44 -14.30
C PRO A 41 4.66 -4.52 -13.31
N LYS A 42 4.57 -3.25 -13.66
CA LYS A 42 3.98 -2.21 -12.81
C LYS A 42 2.55 -2.57 -12.37
N LYS A 43 1.76 -3.17 -13.24
CA LYS A 43 0.39 -3.60 -12.92
C LYS A 43 0.36 -4.47 -11.67
N TYR A 44 1.25 -5.43 -11.58
CA TYR A 44 1.33 -6.34 -10.44
C TYR A 44 1.95 -5.66 -9.22
N LYS A 45 2.89 -4.75 -9.43
CA LYS A 45 3.44 -3.96 -8.33
C LYS A 45 2.37 -3.11 -7.66
N GLU A 46 1.44 -2.55 -8.43
CA GLU A 46 0.32 -1.79 -7.87
C GLU A 46 -0.63 -2.70 -7.08
N LEU A 47 -0.86 -3.93 -7.54
CA LEU A 47 -1.65 -4.90 -6.76
C LEU A 47 -0.95 -5.27 -5.46
N MET A 48 0.37 -5.45 -5.49
CA MET A 48 1.16 -5.72 -4.29
C MET A 48 1.10 -4.56 -3.31
N ALA A 49 1.19 -3.32 -3.82
CA ALA A 49 1.08 -2.12 -2.99
C ALA A 49 -0.28 -2.06 -2.28
N LEU A 50 -1.36 -2.40 -3.00
CA LEU A 50 -2.69 -2.45 -2.42
C LEU A 50 -2.80 -3.54 -1.35
N ALA A 51 -2.24 -4.72 -1.60
CA ALA A 51 -2.26 -5.80 -0.62
C ALA A 51 -1.54 -5.39 0.67
N VAL A 52 -0.39 -4.74 0.55
CA VAL A 52 0.36 -4.25 1.72
C VAL A 52 -0.45 -3.16 2.44
N ALA A 53 -1.04 -2.22 1.68
CA ALA A 53 -1.84 -1.14 2.26
C ALA A 53 -3.05 -1.68 3.02
N LEU A 54 -3.66 -2.77 2.54
CA LEU A 54 -4.76 -3.44 3.24
C LEU A 54 -4.30 -4.01 4.58
N THR A 55 -3.09 -4.56 4.62
CA THR A 55 -2.56 -5.16 5.86
C THR A 55 -2.08 -4.11 6.85
N THR A 56 -1.52 -3.01 6.37
CA THR A 56 -1.07 -1.90 7.23
C THR A 56 -2.19 -0.93 7.58
N GLN A 57 -3.36 -1.11 6.95
CA GLN A 57 -4.53 -0.26 7.14
C GLN A 57 -4.22 1.21 6.86
N CYS A 58 -3.60 1.46 5.72
CA CYS A 58 -3.25 2.80 5.26
C CYS A 58 -4.27 3.29 4.23
N PRO A 59 -5.27 4.09 4.63
CA PRO A 59 -6.30 4.55 3.69
C PRO A 59 -5.74 5.48 2.61
N TYR A 60 -4.70 6.25 2.92
CA TYR A 60 -4.05 7.11 1.93
C TYR A 60 -3.37 6.29 0.85
N CYS A 61 -2.68 5.21 1.24
CA CYS A 61 -2.03 4.31 0.30
C CYS A 61 -3.06 3.62 -0.59
N LEU A 62 -4.20 3.21 -0.03
CA LEU A 62 -5.28 2.61 -0.80
C LEU A 62 -5.80 3.58 -1.87
N ALA A 63 -6.04 4.85 -1.51
CA ALA A 63 -6.54 5.84 -2.45
C ALA A 63 -5.56 6.08 -3.60
N ILE A 64 -4.29 6.26 -3.28
CA ILE A 64 -3.24 6.53 -4.26
C ILE A 64 -3.03 5.34 -5.20
N HIS A 65 -2.86 4.15 -4.63
CA HIS A 65 -2.51 2.97 -5.43
C HIS A 65 -3.70 2.34 -6.13
N LYS A 66 -4.93 2.55 -5.63
CA LYS A 66 -6.14 2.16 -6.36
C LYS A 66 -6.20 2.89 -7.71
N GLU A 67 -5.99 4.20 -7.70
CA GLU A 67 -6.01 4.99 -8.92
C GLU A 67 -4.90 4.55 -9.88
N ALA A 68 -3.69 4.35 -9.36
CA ALA A 68 -2.55 3.90 -10.15
C ALA A 68 -2.80 2.50 -10.75
N ALA A 69 -3.43 1.60 -9.98
CA ALA A 69 -3.76 0.26 -10.43
C ALA A 69 -4.75 0.30 -11.59
N ILE A 70 -5.80 1.12 -11.47
CA ILE A 70 -6.80 1.27 -12.54
C ILE A 70 -6.13 1.79 -13.80
N LYS A 71 -5.26 2.78 -13.69
CA LYS A 71 -4.51 3.32 -14.83
C LYS A 71 -3.58 2.27 -15.45
N ALA A 72 -3.08 1.35 -14.67
CA ALA A 72 -2.22 0.26 -15.16
C ALA A 72 -3.00 -0.92 -15.74
N GLY A 73 -4.32 -0.83 -15.78
CA GLY A 73 -5.17 -1.83 -16.41
C GLY A 73 -5.65 -2.94 -15.49
N VAL A 74 -5.59 -2.74 -14.18
CA VAL A 74 -6.10 -3.70 -13.20
C VAL A 74 -7.63 -3.75 -13.30
N THR A 75 -8.17 -4.97 -13.31
CA THR A 75 -9.62 -5.18 -13.40
C THR A 75 -10.25 -5.20 -12.00
N PRO A 76 -11.60 -4.96 -11.91
CA PRO A 76 -12.28 -5.10 -10.62
C PRO A 76 -12.13 -6.48 -9.99
N GLU A 77 -12.07 -7.53 -10.80
CA GLU A 77 -11.87 -8.90 -10.31
C GLU A 77 -10.49 -9.07 -9.70
N GLU A 78 -9.48 -8.49 -10.34
CA GLU A 78 -8.11 -8.51 -9.80
C GLU A 78 -8.02 -7.77 -8.47
N LEU A 79 -8.74 -6.65 -8.34
CA LEU A 79 -8.81 -5.92 -7.08
C LEU A 79 -9.44 -6.78 -5.98
N SER A 80 -10.55 -7.46 -6.31
CA SER A 80 -11.23 -8.34 -5.34
C SER A 80 -10.33 -9.49 -4.90
N GLU A 81 -9.66 -10.14 -5.84
CA GLU A 81 -8.74 -11.22 -5.50
C GLU A 81 -7.59 -10.74 -4.62
N THR A 82 -7.10 -9.54 -4.86
CA THR A 82 -6.05 -8.93 -4.02
C THR A 82 -6.51 -8.79 -2.57
N VAL A 83 -7.76 -8.39 -2.36
CA VAL A 83 -8.34 -8.28 -1.00
C VAL A 83 -8.28 -9.64 -0.30
N PHE A 84 -8.68 -10.71 -0.99
CA PHE A 84 -8.72 -12.03 -0.37
C PHE A 84 -7.34 -12.65 -0.18
N ILE A 85 -6.37 -12.32 -1.03
CA ILE A 85 -4.99 -12.72 -0.81
C ILE A 85 -4.46 -12.07 0.48
N ALA A 86 -4.69 -10.77 0.64
CA ALA A 86 -4.27 -10.07 1.86
C ALA A 86 -4.94 -10.67 3.10
N ALA A 87 -6.24 -10.94 3.02
CA ALA A 87 -6.99 -11.54 4.13
C ALA A 87 -6.47 -12.95 4.46
N ALA A 88 -6.23 -13.77 3.45
CA ALA A 88 -5.75 -15.14 3.64
C ALA A 88 -4.39 -15.17 4.32
N LEU A 89 -3.49 -14.29 3.91
CA LEU A 89 -2.14 -14.23 4.50
C LEU A 89 -2.17 -13.75 5.94
N ARG A 90 -3.05 -12.80 6.26
CA ARG A 90 -3.20 -12.34 7.65
C ARG A 90 -3.79 -13.46 8.51
N ALA A 91 -4.81 -14.15 8.02
CA ALA A 91 -5.39 -15.29 8.73
C ALA A 91 -4.36 -16.41 8.91
N GLY A 92 -3.66 -16.76 7.83
CA GLY A 92 -2.62 -17.78 7.87
C GLY A 92 -1.49 -17.45 8.84
N ALA A 93 -1.08 -16.18 8.87
CA ALA A 93 -0.06 -15.73 9.79
C ALA A 93 -0.52 -15.88 11.25
N ALA A 94 -1.77 -15.53 11.53
CA ALA A 94 -2.32 -15.68 12.89
C ALA A 94 -2.35 -17.14 13.30
N VAL A 95 -2.83 -18.03 12.42
CA VAL A 95 -2.90 -19.46 12.71
C VAL A 95 -1.50 -20.04 12.94
N THR A 96 -0.57 -19.74 12.05
CA THR A 96 0.80 -20.26 12.15
C THR A 96 1.51 -19.73 13.38
N HIS A 97 1.38 -18.44 13.65
CA HIS A 97 1.99 -17.81 14.81
C HIS A 97 1.39 -18.33 16.12
N GLY A 98 0.14 -18.82 16.05
CA GLY A 98 -0.52 -19.44 17.19
C GLY A 98 0.18 -20.67 17.73
N THR A 99 1.09 -21.27 16.96
CA THR A 99 1.90 -22.40 17.44
C THR A 99 2.72 -22.05 18.66
N HIS A 100 3.02 -20.76 18.86
CA HIS A 100 3.75 -20.31 20.04
C HIS A 100 2.91 -20.35 21.33
N LEU A 101 1.60 -20.57 21.21
CA LEU A 101 0.70 -20.65 22.37
C LEU A 101 0.54 -22.06 22.92
N VAL A 102 1.01 -23.06 22.20
CA VAL A 102 0.87 -24.47 22.59
C VAL A 102 2.25 -25.11 22.69
N GLU A 103 2.37 -26.17 23.47
CA GLU A 103 3.62 -26.88 23.67
C GLU A 103 3.69 -28.17 22.86
#